data_57ba58b1a500f54ab4b91b93c7b0236e
#
_entry.id   57ba58b1a500f54ab4b91b93c7b0236e
#
_cell.length_a   1.000
_cell.length_b   1.000
_cell.length_c   1.000
_cell.angle_alpha   90.00
_cell.angle_beta   90.00
_cell.angle_gamma   90.00
#
_symmetry.space_group_name_H-M   'P 1'
#
loop_
_entity.id
_entity.type
_entity.pdbx_description
1 polymer ?
#
loop_
_entity_poly.entity_id
_entity_poly.type
_entity_poly.pdbx_seq_one_letter_code
_entity_poly.pdbx_strand_id
1 'polypeptide(L)'
;MHYPQRIVCLTEETTETLYLLGQGDRIVGVSGYTVRPPEARLKPKVSAFINAKFDKIQELKPDLVLAFSDLQADLVAELVRRGMNVVVFNQRSVAEILQMMAMLGGLIAASGKRSSWRIA
;
A
#
# COMPACT_ATOMS: atom_id res chain seq x y z
N MET A 1 11.71 15.23 8.18
CA MET A 1 11.45 14.01 7.38
C MET A 1 10.08 13.46 7.73
N HIS A 2 9.32 13.10 6.72
CA HIS A 2 7.99 12.54 6.92
C HIS A 2 7.92 11.13 6.39
N TYR A 3 7.34 10.26 7.20
CA TYR A 3 6.96 8.93 6.72
C TYR A 3 5.64 9.04 5.96
N PRO A 4 5.35 8.11 5.04
CA PRO A 4 4.12 8.17 4.26
C PRO A 4 2.87 8.23 5.14
N GLN A 5 1.99 9.17 4.85
CA GLN A 5 0.77 9.40 5.60
C GLN A 5 -0.49 9.19 4.77
N ARG A 6 -0.36 9.22 3.43
CA ARG A 6 -1.49 9.05 2.53
C ARG A 6 -1.14 7.95 1.54
N ILE A 7 -1.64 6.76 1.80
CA ILE A 7 -1.22 5.55 1.10
C ILE A 7 -2.37 5.00 0.27
N VAL A 8 -2.08 4.71 -1.00
CA VAL A 8 -3.01 4.00 -1.87
C VAL A 8 -2.49 2.57 -2.02
N CYS A 9 -3.35 1.61 -1.75
CA CYS A 9 -3.04 0.19 -1.84
C CYS A 9 -3.74 -0.40 -3.06
N LEU A 10 -2.96 -0.86 -4.03
CA LEU A 10 -3.51 -1.47 -5.24
C LEU A 10 -3.71 -2.97 -5.10
N THR A 11 -3.45 -3.52 -3.91
CA THR A 11 -3.63 -4.94 -3.63
C THR A 11 -4.22 -5.15 -2.25
N GLU A 12 -4.83 -6.32 -2.06
CA GLU A 12 -5.46 -6.67 -0.79
C GLU A 12 -4.44 -6.94 0.30
N GLU A 13 -3.31 -7.56 -0.03
CA GLU A 13 -2.32 -7.95 0.96
C GLU A 13 -1.70 -6.76 1.66
N THR A 14 -1.36 -5.71 0.93
CA THR A 14 -0.81 -4.51 1.54
C THR A 14 -1.85 -3.79 2.39
N THR A 15 -3.11 -3.81 1.97
CA THR A 15 -4.21 -3.26 2.76
C THR A 15 -4.32 -3.98 4.09
N GLU A 16 -4.41 -5.31 4.07
CA GLU A 16 -4.50 -6.10 5.29
C GLU A 16 -3.31 -5.87 6.21
N THR A 17 -2.12 -5.81 5.63
CA THR A 17 -0.89 -5.60 6.40
C THR A 17 -0.93 -4.26 7.13
N LEU A 18 -1.34 -3.19 6.46
CA LEU A 18 -1.41 -1.88 7.09
C LEU A 18 -2.42 -1.87 8.24
N TYR A 19 -3.55 -2.54 8.09
CA TYR A 19 -4.51 -2.66 9.19
C TYR A 19 -3.94 -3.47 10.35
N LEU A 20 -3.21 -4.54 10.06
CA LEU A 20 -2.54 -5.34 11.10
C LEU A 20 -1.51 -4.53 11.86
N LEU A 21 -0.86 -3.60 11.20
CA LEU A 21 0.11 -2.71 11.82
C LEU A 21 -0.54 -1.52 12.55
N GLY A 22 -1.87 -1.46 12.58
CA GLY A 22 -2.59 -0.36 13.21
C GLY A 22 -2.56 0.92 12.41
N GLN A 23 -2.31 0.85 11.10
CA GLN A 23 -2.09 2.01 10.26
C GLN A 23 -3.15 2.16 9.16
N GLY A 24 -4.32 1.56 9.35
CA GLY A 24 -5.41 1.67 8.38
C GLY A 24 -5.83 3.11 8.10
N ASP A 25 -5.66 4.02 9.07
CA ASP A 25 -6.03 5.42 8.90
C ASP A 25 -5.19 6.13 7.83
N ARG A 26 -4.01 5.62 7.51
CA ARG A 26 -3.18 6.20 6.47
C ARG A 26 -3.63 5.83 5.06
N ILE A 27 -4.49 4.82 4.94
CA ILE A 27 -4.97 4.36 3.63
C ILE A 27 -6.04 5.32 3.13
N VAL A 28 -5.81 5.89 1.94
CA VAL A 28 -6.77 6.82 1.31
C VAL A 28 -7.45 6.23 0.09
N GLY A 29 -6.98 5.09 -0.40
CA GLY A 29 -7.60 4.40 -1.53
C GLY A 29 -7.21 2.94 -1.56
N VAL A 30 -8.10 2.08 -2.04
CA VAL A 30 -7.90 0.63 -2.08
C VAL A 30 -8.36 0.05 -3.41
N SER A 31 -7.93 -1.18 -3.67
CA SER A 31 -8.43 -1.96 -4.80
C SER A 31 -9.93 -2.25 -4.64
N GLY A 32 -10.64 -2.32 -5.75
CA GLY A 32 -12.05 -2.65 -5.77
C GLY A 32 -12.36 -4.06 -5.25
N TYR A 33 -11.35 -4.93 -5.18
CA TYR A 33 -11.52 -6.28 -4.66
C TYR A 33 -11.21 -6.39 -3.17
N THR A 34 -10.89 -5.30 -2.51
CA THR A 34 -10.57 -5.30 -1.09
C THR A 34 -11.80 -5.64 -0.27
N VAL A 35 -11.70 -6.68 0.55
CA VAL A 35 -12.80 -7.15 1.40
C VAL A 35 -12.42 -7.24 2.87
N ARG A 36 -11.16 -7.29 3.20
CA ARG A 36 -10.68 -7.44 4.57
C ARG A 36 -9.65 -6.39 4.94
N PRO A 37 -9.72 -5.84 6.14
CA PRO A 37 -10.83 -6.00 7.09
C PRO A 37 -12.09 -5.28 6.58
N PRO A 38 -13.25 -5.50 7.21
CA PRO A 38 -14.51 -4.86 6.74
C PRO A 38 -14.41 -3.34 6.61
N GLU A 39 -13.67 -2.68 7.50
CA GLU A 39 -13.50 -1.23 7.46
C GLU A 39 -12.85 -0.76 6.16
N ALA A 40 -12.00 -1.59 5.56
CA ALA A 40 -11.31 -1.25 4.32
C ALA A 40 -12.29 -1.08 3.16
N ARG A 41 -13.45 -1.71 3.23
CA ARG A 41 -14.48 -1.58 2.19
C ARG A 41 -15.04 -0.18 2.08
N LEU A 42 -14.88 0.63 3.12
CA LEU A 42 -15.38 2.00 3.15
C LEU A 42 -14.41 2.99 2.49
N LYS A 43 -13.18 2.57 2.21
CA LYS A 43 -12.21 3.43 1.55
C LYS A 43 -12.56 3.59 0.07
N PRO A 44 -12.18 4.71 -0.55
CA PRO A 44 -12.39 4.89 -2.00
C PRO A 44 -11.77 3.76 -2.82
N LYS A 45 -12.52 3.24 -3.77
CA LYS A 45 -12.04 2.20 -4.69
C LYS A 45 -11.39 2.87 -5.88
N VAL A 46 -10.11 2.60 -6.11
CA VAL A 46 -9.33 3.30 -7.13
C VAL A 46 -8.83 2.40 -8.23
N SER A 47 -8.99 1.08 -8.11
CA SER A 47 -8.45 0.16 -9.13
C SER A 47 -9.18 -1.17 -9.12
N ALA A 48 -9.15 -1.86 -10.26
CA ALA A 48 -9.19 -3.31 -10.33
C ALA A 48 -7.73 -3.77 -10.34
N PHE A 49 -7.46 -5.06 -10.47
CA PHE A 49 -6.07 -5.54 -10.33
C PHE A 49 -5.14 -4.96 -11.40
N ILE A 50 -5.58 -4.97 -12.67
CA ILE A 50 -4.74 -4.50 -13.77
C ILE A 50 -5.17 -3.16 -14.36
N ASN A 51 -6.21 -2.54 -13.80
CA ASN A 51 -6.72 -1.25 -14.25
C ASN A 51 -6.78 -0.30 -13.06
N ALA A 52 -6.54 0.97 -13.30
CA ALA A 52 -6.59 1.96 -12.24
C ALA A 52 -7.28 3.23 -12.73
N LYS A 53 -7.94 3.91 -11.79
CA LYS A 53 -8.54 5.22 -12.02
C LYS A 53 -7.50 6.26 -11.66
N PHE A 54 -6.61 6.55 -12.60
CA PHE A 54 -5.44 7.39 -12.36
C PHE A 54 -5.79 8.79 -11.85
N ASP A 55 -6.81 9.41 -12.41
CA ASP A 55 -7.21 10.74 -11.99
C ASP A 55 -7.71 10.72 -10.55
N LYS A 56 -8.46 9.69 -10.17
CA LYS A 56 -8.96 9.54 -8.82
C LYS A 56 -7.83 9.35 -7.82
N ILE A 57 -6.86 8.52 -8.19
CA ILE A 57 -5.67 8.33 -7.36
C ILE A 57 -4.95 9.65 -7.18
N GLN A 58 -4.76 10.41 -8.26
CA GLN A 58 -4.08 11.68 -8.21
C GLN A 58 -4.81 12.69 -7.32
N GLU A 59 -6.14 12.70 -7.36
CA GLU A 59 -6.95 13.58 -6.51
C GLU A 59 -6.79 13.27 -5.02
N LEU A 60 -6.53 12.01 -4.68
CA LEU A 60 -6.31 11.61 -3.30
C LEU A 60 -4.96 12.06 -2.77
N LYS A 61 -4.07 12.52 -3.64
CA LYS A 61 -2.75 13.05 -3.29
C LYS A 61 -1.96 12.10 -2.42
N PRO A 62 -1.73 10.85 -2.88
CA PRO A 62 -0.95 9.90 -2.08
C PRO A 62 0.51 10.30 -2.05
N ASP A 63 1.17 10.03 -0.92
CA ASP A 63 2.61 10.14 -0.85
C ASP A 63 3.29 8.78 -1.04
N LEU A 64 2.50 7.72 -1.11
CA LEU A 64 3.00 6.38 -1.40
C LEU A 64 1.89 5.55 -2.05
N VAL A 65 2.23 4.82 -3.12
CA VAL A 65 1.35 3.83 -3.73
C VAL A 65 2.02 2.47 -3.62
N LEU A 66 1.27 1.48 -3.17
CA LEU A 66 1.77 0.11 -3.02
C LEU A 66 1.16 -0.77 -4.08
N ALA A 67 2.00 -1.43 -4.85
CA ALA A 67 1.61 -2.28 -5.96
C ALA A 67 2.22 -3.67 -5.83
N PHE A 68 1.82 -4.58 -6.69
CA PHE A 68 2.27 -5.97 -6.65
C PHE A 68 2.60 -6.48 -8.04
N SER A 69 3.80 -7.03 -8.16
CA SER A 69 4.30 -7.85 -9.25
C SER A 69 4.33 -7.16 -10.62
N ASP A 70 4.88 -7.88 -11.59
CA ASP A 70 4.95 -7.47 -12.98
C ASP A 70 3.57 -7.35 -13.64
N LEU A 71 2.56 -8.01 -13.07
CA LEU A 71 1.20 -7.90 -13.60
C LEU A 71 0.64 -6.49 -13.51
N GLN A 72 1.14 -5.68 -12.58
CA GLN A 72 0.75 -4.29 -12.45
C GLN A 72 1.77 -3.31 -13.04
N ALA A 73 2.76 -3.81 -13.79
CA ALA A 73 3.86 -2.98 -14.29
C ALA A 73 3.38 -1.78 -15.11
N ASP A 74 2.36 -1.96 -15.96
CA ASP A 74 1.87 -0.87 -16.78
C ASP A 74 1.19 0.22 -15.94
N LEU A 75 0.42 -0.17 -14.93
CA LEU A 75 -0.16 0.80 -14.01
C LEU A 75 0.92 1.57 -13.28
N VAL A 76 1.94 0.86 -12.82
CA VAL A 76 3.04 1.46 -12.06
C VAL A 76 3.76 2.49 -12.93
N ALA A 77 4.02 2.15 -14.19
CA ALA A 77 4.67 3.07 -15.11
C ALA A 77 3.90 4.37 -15.25
N GLU A 78 2.57 4.28 -15.37
CA GLU A 78 1.76 5.49 -15.49
C GLU A 78 1.75 6.31 -14.20
N LEU A 79 1.69 5.66 -13.05
CA LEU A 79 1.72 6.36 -11.76
C LEU A 79 3.04 7.08 -11.56
N VAL A 80 4.15 6.45 -11.95
CA VAL A 80 5.47 7.07 -11.87
C VAL A 80 5.54 8.28 -12.81
N ARG A 81 5.01 8.17 -14.03
CA ARG A 81 4.97 9.30 -14.95
C ARG A 81 4.18 10.48 -14.40
N ARG A 82 3.18 10.20 -13.58
CA ARG A 82 2.38 11.24 -12.93
C ARG A 82 3.02 11.80 -11.65
N GLY A 83 4.24 11.36 -11.36
CA GLY A 83 5.01 11.90 -10.23
C GLY A 83 4.78 11.24 -8.90
N MET A 84 4.14 10.08 -8.87
CA MET A 84 3.86 9.38 -7.62
C MET A 84 5.00 8.46 -7.22
N ASN A 85 5.20 8.31 -5.92
CA ASN A 85 6.13 7.33 -5.37
C ASN A 85 5.44 5.99 -5.29
N VAL A 86 6.01 4.98 -5.93
CA VAL A 86 5.42 3.65 -5.99
C VAL A 86 6.43 2.62 -5.50
N VAL A 87 5.99 1.75 -4.61
CA VAL A 87 6.78 0.59 -4.20
C VAL A 87 6.05 -0.66 -4.68
N VAL A 88 6.76 -1.52 -5.39
CA VAL A 88 6.22 -2.76 -5.92
C VAL A 88 6.77 -3.92 -5.11
N PHE A 89 5.89 -4.70 -4.51
CA PHE A 89 6.26 -5.93 -3.84
C PHE A 89 6.00 -7.10 -4.76
N ASN A 90 6.79 -8.13 -4.65
CA ASN A 90 6.72 -9.26 -5.56
C ASN A 90 6.80 -10.60 -4.82
N GLN A 91 6.09 -10.68 -3.69
CA GLN A 91 6.09 -11.86 -2.85
C GLN A 91 5.39 -13.02 -3.54
N ARG A 92 6.02 -14.19 -3.48
CA ARG A 92 5.54 -15.41 -4.13
C ARG A 92 5.49 -16.60 -3.19
N SER A 93 5.83 -16.40 -1.92
CA SER A 93 5.86 -17.47 -0.92
C SER A 93 5.46 -16.90 0.43
N VAL A 94 5.17 -17.77 1.39
CA VAL A 94 4.87 -17.35 2.76
C VAL A 94 6.03 -16.56 3.36
N ALA A 95 7.26 -17.03 3.14
CA ALA A 95 8.43 -16.33 3.64
C ALA A 95 8.54 -14.92 3.05
N GLU A 96 8.26 -14.79 1.76
CA GLU A 96 8.31 -13.48 1.09
C GLU A 96 7.17 -12.56 1.52
N ILE A 97 6.01 -13.11 1.85
CA ILE A 97 4.91 -12.33 2.41
C ILE A 97 5.33 -11.74 3.76
N LEU A 98 5.94 -12.55 4.62
CA LEU A 98 6.43 -12.06 5.91
C LEU A 98 7.51 -11.00 5.73
N GLN A 99 8.39 -11.18 4.74
CA GLN A 99 9.40 -10.20 4.42
C GLN A 99 8.78 -8.88 3.94
N MET A 100 7.76 -8.96 3.09
CA MET A 100 7.03 -7.79 2.63
C MET A 100 6.41 -7.04 3.80
N MET A 101 5.81 -7.76 4.74
CA MET A 101 5.21 -7.13 5.92
C MET A 101 6.25 -6.37 6.74
N ALA A 102 7.43 -6.95 6.92
CA ALA A 102 8.52 -6.31 7.66
C ALA A 102 9.03 -5.08 6.91
N MET A 103 9.21 -5.19 5.61
CA MET A 103 9.66 -4.06 4.78
C MET A 103 8.64 -2.92 4.81
N LEU A 104 7.36 -3.25 4.70
CA LEU A 104 6.30 -2.25 4.73
C LEU A 104 6.27 -1.55 6.08
N GLY A 105 6.40 -2.31 7.17
CA GLY A 105 6.45 -1.73 8.51
C GLY A 105 7.57 -0.72 8.67
N GLY A 106 8.75 -1.05 8.14
CA GLY A 106 9.88 -0.12 8.16
C GLY A 106 9.66 1.10 7.30
N LEU A 107 9.10 0.89 6.10
CA LEU A 107 8.86 1.98 5.15
C LEU A 107 7.94 3.05 5.72
N ILE A 108 6.93 2.66 6.47
CA ILE A 108 5.98 3.59 7.08
C ILE A 108 6.30 3.91 8.54
N ALA A 109 7.40 3.35 9.06
CA ALA A 109 7.83 3.49 10.45
C ALA A 109 6.75 3.06 11.43
N ALA A 110 6.09 1.95 11.14
CA ALA A 110 5.01 1.44 11.96
C ALA A 110 5.23 -0.04 12.24
N SER A 111 6.01 -0.33 13.24
CA SER A 111 6.25 -1.70 13.70
C SER A 111 5.35 -2.06 14.87
N GLY A 112 4.35 -1.24 15.18
CA GLY A 112 3.53 -1.42 16.36
C GLY A 112 4.23 -0.99 17.63
N LYS A 113 5.52 -1.27 17.76
CA LYS A 113 6.31 -0.89 18.92
C LYS A 113 7.58 -0.20 18.46
N ARG A 114 7.42 1.04 18.08
CA ARG A 114 8.49 1.81 17.47
C ARG A 114 9.70 1.98 18.36
N SER A 115 9.47 2.08 19.65
CA SER A 115 10.59 2.16 20.59
C SER A 115 11.46 0.91 20.54
N SER A 116 10.84 -0.26 20.37
CA SER A 116 11.58 -1.51 20.23
C SER A 116 12.42 -1.51 18.96
N TRP A 117 11.89 -0.93 17.91
CA TRP A 117 12.62 -0.81 16.66
C TRP A 117 13.92 -0.03 16.84
N ARG A 118 13.84 1.06 17.56
CA ARG A 118 15.00 1.91 17.76
C ARG A 118 16.06 1.29 18.64
N ILE A 119 15.62 0.47 19.56
CA ILE A 119 16.52 -0.19 20.48
C ILE A 119 17.22 -1.35 19.79
N ALA A 120 16.50 -2.04 18.94
CA ALA A 120 17.07 -3.15 18.20
C ALA A 120 18.04 -2.66 17.09
#